data_35c382ac46bd570d430f926c17434042
#
_entry.id   35c382ac46bd570d430f926c17434042
#
_cell.length_a   1.000
_cell.length_b   1.000
_cell.length_c   1.000
_cell.angle_alpha   90.00
_cell.angle_beta   90.00
_cell.angle_gamma   90.00
#
_symmetry.space_group_name_H-M   'P 1'
#
loop_
_entity.id
_entity.type
_entity.pdbx_description
1 polymer ?
#
loop_
_entity_poly.entity_id
_entity_poly.type
_entity_poly.pdbx_seq_one_letter_code
_entity_poly.pdbx_strand_id
1 'polypeptide(L)'
;MTITRSIAIICLCFLLLPRLAGQQEDSSGDILQLLDSQMLELEAMAPDSAGDVLNIPNVFTPNGDGNNDYIEVETDGTTVYEFSVFTRTGTRIYHSQSPRIFWDGNSLDGKELKEGIYYYVIEEQGGSSPFDKAGFMYLFR
;
A
#
# COMPACT_ATOMS: atom_id res chain seq x y z
N MET A 1 26.26 1.52 -0.87
CA MET A 1 27.18 0.39 -1.05
C MET A 1 26.60 -0.83 -0.33
N THR A 2 25.44 -1.34 -0.75
CA THR A 2 24.71 -2.45 -0.10
C THR A 2 23.86 -3.28 -1.07
N ILE A 3 24.31 -3.46 -2.32
CA ILE A 3 23.60 -4.26 -3.34
C ILE A 3 24.20 -5.68 -3.49
N THR A 4 25.30 -5.99 -2.79
CA THR A 4 26.05 -7.24 -3.00
C THR A 4 25.65 -8.42 -2.12
N ARG A 5 24.61 -8.30 -1.27
CA ARG A 5 24.21 -9.41 -0.37
C ARG A 5 23.07 -10.29 -0.88
N SER A 6 22.26 -9.85 -1.83
CA SER A 6 21.10 -10.63 -2.33
C SER A 6 21.45 -11.66 -3.41
N ILE A 7 22.56 -11.51 -4.12
CA ILE A 7 22.92 -12.43 -5.21
C ILE A 7 23.62 -13.70 -4.71
N ALA A 8 24.24 -13.64 -3.53
CA ALA A 8 24.97 -14.78 -2.97
C ALA A 8 24.08 -15.91 -2.42
N ILE A 9 22.83 -15.62 -2.09
CA ILE A 9 21.89 -16.61 -1.51
C ILE A 9 21.27 -17.48 -2.59
N ILE A 10 21.07 -16.97 -3.80
CA ILE A 10 20.45 -17.72 -4.91
C ILE A 10 21.43 -18.76 -5.50
N CYS A 11 22.74 -18.51 -5.41
CA CYS A 11 23.73 -19.43 -5.96
C CYS A 11 24.04 -20.64 -5.05
N LEU A 12 23.73 -20.58 -3.76
CA LEU A 12 24.02 -21.65 -2.81
C LEU A 12 22.99 -22.80 -2.82
N CYS A 13 21.77 -22.54 -3.32
CA CYS A 13 20.72 -23.57 -3.44
C CYS A 13 20.95 -24.56 -4.60
N PHE A 14 21.86 -24.23 -5.55
CA PHE A 14 22.07 -25.08 -6.72
C PHE A 14 23.19 -26.12 -6.55
N LEU A 15 23.93 -26.12 -5.44
CA LEU A 15 25.11 -27.00 -5.23
C LEU A 15 24.90 -28.15 -4.25
N LEU A 16 23.68 -28.32 -3.71
CA LEU A 16 23.38 -29.44 -2.79
C LEU A 16 22.33 -30.39 -3.35
N LEU A 17 22.48 -30.81 -4.61
CA LEU A 17 21.77 -31.99 -5.09
C LEU A 17 22.66 -33.22 -4.84
N PRO A 18 22.28 -34.14 -3.93
CA PRO A 18 22.96 -35.41 -3.82
C PRO A 18 22.66 -36.23 -5.08
N ARG A 19 23.72 -36.58 -5.81
CA ARG A 19 23.67 -37.67 -6.80
C ARG A 19 23.34 -38.96 -6.06
N LEU A 20 22.10 -39.40 -6.10
CA LEU A 20 21.73 -40.76 -5.81
C LEU A 20 21.34 -41.42 -7.14
N ALA A 21 22.26 -42.27 -7.60
CA ALA A 21 21.98 -43.24 -8.66
C ALA A 21 21.18 -44.38 -8.05
N GLY A 22 20.04 -44.70 -8.64
CA GLY A 22 19.39 -46.03 -8.59
C GLY A 22 18.49 -46.26 -7.38
N GLN A 23 17.21 -45.95 -7.54
CA GLN A 23 16.08 -46.82 -7.20
C GLN A 23 14.81 -46.22 -7.79
N GLN A 24 14.20 -47.01 -8.64
CA GLN A 24 12.92 -46.76 -9.25
C GLN A 24 11.86 -47.21 -8.23
N GLU A 25 11.28 -46.25 -7.48
CA GLU A 25 10.06 -46.49 -6.72
C GLU A 25 9.05 -45.37 -7.04
N ASP A 26 7.90 -45.85 -7.39
CA ASP A 26 6.66 -45.19 -7.74
C ASP A 26 6.26 -44.15 -6.66
N SER A 27 6.63 -42.87 -6.85
CA SER A 27 6.46 -41.81 -5.87
C SER A 27 5.77 -40.59 -6.46
N SER A 28 4.63 -40.80 -7.11
CA SER A 28 3.77 -39.69 -7.51
C SER A 28 3.11 -38.99 -6.28
N GLY A 29 3.14 -39.60 -5.11
CA GLY A 29 2.60 -39.06 -3.86
C GLY A 29 3.54 -38.12 -3.16
N ASP A 30 4.84 -38.38 -3.16
CA ASP A 30 5.82 -37.61 -2.40
C ASP A 30 6.10 -36.23 -3.01
N ILE A 31 6.00 -36.10 -4.32
CA ILE A 31 6.23 -34.83 -5.02
C ILE A 31 5.09 -33.84 -4.73
N LEU A 32 3.86 -34.33 -4.68
CA LEU A 32 2.70 -33.48 -4.34
C LEU A 32 2.74 -33.01 -2.89
N GLN A 33 3.22 -33.83 -1.98
CA GLN A 33 3.35 -33.48 -0.56
C GLN A 33 4.49 -32.51 -0.30
N LEU A 34 5.60 -32.60 -1.05
CA LEU A 34 6.70 -31.64 -1.00
C LEU A 34 6.32 -30.29 -1.60
N LEU A 35 5.53 -30.29 -2.68
CA LEU A 35 5.03 -29.04 -3.29
C LEU A 35 4.03 -28.34 -2.38
N ASP A 36 3.17 -29.09 -1.70
CA ASP A 36 2.20 -28.53 -0.76
C ASP A 36 2.91 -27.92 0.47
N SER A 37 3.95 -28.58 0.98
CA SER A 37 4.77 -28.03 2.08
C SER A 37 5.56 -26.79 1.67
N GLN A 38 6.05 -26.72 0.44
CA GLN A 38 6.76 -25.54 -0.05
C GLN A 38 5.82 -24.36 -0.37
N MET A 39 4.60 -24.64 -0.79
CA MET A 39 3.58 -23.60 -0.96
C MET A 39 3.16 -22.99 0.37
N LEU A 40 3.02 -23.80 1.44
CA LEU A 40 2.75 -23.31 2.80
C LEU A 40 3.88 -22.43 3.35
N GLU A 41 5.14 -22.77 3.06
CA GLU A 41 6.28 -21.90 3.46
C GLU A 41 6.37 -20.63 2.62
N LEU A 42 5.92 -20.65 1.36
CA LEU A 42 5.88 -19.45 0.52
C LEU A 42 4.77 -18.47 0.95
N GLU A 43 3.63 -18.98 1.41
CA GLU A 43 2.57 -18.15 2.00
C GLU A 43 2.98 -17.59 3.38
N ALA A 44 3.80 -18.31 4.14
CA ALA A 44 4.35 -17.81 5.40
C ALA A 44 5.48 -16.79 5.21
N MET A 45 6.08 -16.71 4.01
CA MET A 45 7.06 -15.70 3.61
C MET A 45 6.46 -14.57 2.76
N ALA A 46 5.17 -14.62 2.45
CA ALA A 46 4.49 -13.42 2.00
C ALA A 46 4.70 -12.37 3.10
N PRO A 47 5.30 -11.20 2.79
CA PRO A 47 5.35 -10.16 3.79
C PRO A 47 3.91 -9.95 4.21
N ASP A 48 3.65 -10.13 5.50
CA ASP A 48 2.41 -9.69 6.13
C ASP A 48 2.38 -8.16 5.99
N SER A 49 2.11 -7.72 4.76
CA SER A 49 1.73 -6.36 4.44
C SER A 49 0.25 -6.22 4.82
N ALA A 50 -0.05 -6.58 6.06
CA ALA A 50 -1.07 -5.91 6.81
C ALA A 50 -0.54 -4.51 7.17
N GLY A 51 0.04 -3.83 6.20
CA GLY A 51 0.10 -2.38 6.18
C GLY A 51 -1.36 -1.96 6.15
N ASP A 52 -1.74 -1.21 7.13
CA ASP A 52 -3.08 -0.64 7.34
C ASP A 52 -3.59 -0.14 5.99
N VAL A 53 -4.51 -0.91 5.37
CA VAL A 53 -5.04 -0.57 4.05
C VAL A 53 -5.98 0.59 4.28
N LEU A 54 -5.44 1.80 4.28
CA LEU A 54 -6.21 3.03 4.42
C LEU A 54 -7.34 3.01 3.38
N ASN A 55 -8.57 2.93 3.87
CA ASN A 55 -9.77 3.00 3.04
C ASN A 55 -10.08 4.46 2.74
N ILE A 56 -9.67 4.93 1.56
CA ILE A 56 -9.81 6.32 1.15
C ILE A 56 -11.06 6.44 0.29
N PRO A 57 -12.08 7.21 0.72
CA PRO A 57 -13.25 7.49 -0.10
C PRO A 57 -12.85 8.14 -1.43
N ASN A 58 -13.46 7.69 -2.51
CA ASN A 58 -13.19 8.24 -3.85
C ASN A 58 -14.25 9.24 -4.33
N VAL A 59 -15.29 9.46 -3.54
CA VAL A 59 -16.38 10.43 -3.80
C VAL A 59 -16.78 11.08 -2.49
N PHE A 60 -16.98 12.40 -2.51
CA PHE A 60 -17.56 13.13 -1.38
C PHE A 60 -18.36 14.35 -1.86
N THR A 61 -19.28 14.80 -1.02
CA THR A 61 -20.28 15.82 -1.35
C THR A 61 -20.34 16.88 -0.25
N PRO A 62 -19.39 17.83 -0.23
CA PRO A 62 -19.35 18.86 0.82
C PRO A 62 -20.46 19.91 0.63
N ASN A 63 -21.70 19.52 0.92
CA ASN A 63 -22.91 20.34 0.80
C ASN A 63 -23.48 20.75 2.17
N GLY A 64 -22.91 20.23 3.28
CA GLY A 64 -23.33 20.54 4.65
C GLY A 64 -24.55 19.78 5.12
N ASP A 65 -24.93 18.68 4.47
CA ASP A 65 -26.07 17.85 4.87
C ASP A 65 -25.73 16.80 5.94
N GLY A 66 -24.45 16.69 6.32
CA GLY A 66 -23.92 15.76 7.31
C GLY A 66 -23.58 14.39 6.74
N ASN A 67 -23.68 14.19 5.42
CA ASN A 67 -23.33 12.94 4.76
C ASN A 67 -22.23 13.15 3.72
N ASN A 68 -21.10 12.45 3.87
CA ASN A 68 -19.96 12.55 2.95
C ASN A 68 -19.46 13.99 2.71
N ASP A 69 -19.63 14.88 3.69
CA ASP A 69 -19.16 16.26 3.60
C ASP A 69 -17.64 16.40 3.63
N TYR A 70 -16.95 15.35 4.05
CA TYR A 70 -15.49 15.32 4.25
C TYR A 70 -14.89 14.06 3.67
N ILE A 71 -13.64 14.17 3.21
CA ILE A 71 -12.74 13.03 3.11
C ILE A 71 -12.15 12.84 4.50
N GLU A 72 -12.49 11.74 5.15
CA GLU A 72 -11.90 11.32 6.42
C GLU A 72 -11.47 9.87 6.29
N VAL A 73 -10.24 9.59 6.68
CA VAL A 73 -9.65 8.25 6.62
C VAL A 73 -9.35 7.80 8.03
N GLU A 74 -9.85 6.62 8.39
CA GLU A 74 -9.51 5.98 9.65
C GLU A 74 -8.02 5.62 9.65
N THR A 75 -7.30 6.05 10.66
CA THR A 75 -5.87 5.81 10.89
C THR A 75 -5.67 5.26 12.30
N ASP A 76 -4.46 4.82 12.61
CA ASP A 76 -4.07 4.39 13.97
C ASP A 76 -4.01 5.54 14.99
N GLY A 77 -4.13 6.79 14.54
CA GLY A 77 -4.09 7.99 15.36
C GLY A 77 -2.70 8.37 15.88
N THR A 78 -1.66 7.64 15.51
CA THR A 78 -0.27 7.84 15.97
C THR A 78 0.70 8.09 14.83
N THR A 79 0.56 7.35 13.74
CA THR A 79 1.39 7.50 12.54
C THR A 79 1.07 8.82 11.84
N VAL A 80 2.10 9.62 11.58
CA VAL A 80 1.93 10.92 10.89
C VAL A 80 1.95 10.68 9.39
N TYR A 81 0.91 11.16 8.72
CA TYR A 81 0.78 11.13 7.27
C TYR A 81 0.92 12.52 6.67
N GLU A 82 1.65 12.62 5.58
CA GLU A 82 1.62 13.77 4.69
C GLU A 82 0.53 13.56 3.65
N PHE A 83 -0.52 14.37 3.68
CA PHE A 83 -1.64 14.29 2.76
C PHE A 83 -1.65 15.52 1.87
N SER A 84 -1.53 15.33 0.57
CA SER A 84 -1.51 16.39 -0.45
C SER A 84 -2.60 16.19 -1.48
N VAL A 85 -3.31 17.26 -1.86
CA VAL A 85 -4.33 17.24 -2.93
C VAL A 85 -3.92 18.16 -4.07
N PHE A 86 -4.15 17.69 -5.29
CA PHE A 86 -3.74 18.34 -6.53
C PHE A 86 -4.90 18.50 -7.50
N THR A 87 -4.85 19.56 -8.30
CA THR A 87 -5.73 19.72 -9.46
C THR A 87 -5.31 18.77 -10.59
N ARG A 88 -6.14 18.68 -11.64
CA ARG A 88 -5.81 17.95 -12.89
C ARG A 88 -4.53 18.44 -13.59
N THR A 89 -4.14 19.69 -13.34
CA THR A 89 -2.93 20.30 -13.89
C THR A 89 -1.69 20.09 -13.03
N GLY A 90 -1.81 19.32 -11.91
CA GLY A 90 -0.71 19.04 -10.99
C GLY A 90 -0.42 20.17 -10.00
N THR A 91 -1.29 21.18 -9.91
CA THR A 91 -1.13 22.22 -8.89
C THR A 91 -1.60 21.70 -7.54
N ARG A 92 -0.72 21.73 -6.52
CA ARG A 92 -1.07 21.37 -5.15
C ARG A 92 -1.94 22.47 -4.55
N ILE A 93 -3.13 22.09 -4.08
CA ILE A 93 -4.15 23.00 -3.55
C ILE A 93 -4.42 22.82 -2.06
N TYR A 94 -4.06 21.63 -1.53
CA TYR A 94 -4.17 21.31 -0.11
C TYR A 94 -2.98 20.48 0.33
N HIS A 95 -2.60 20.62 1.60
CA HIS A 95 -1.53 19.88 2.23
C HIS A 95 -1.72 19.86 3.73
N SER A 96 -1.54 18.70 4.35
CA SER A 96 -1.54 18.54 5.80
C SER A 96 -0.51 17.50 6.23
N GLN A 97 0.03 17.66 7.44
CA GLN A 97 0.83 16.66 8.14
C GLN A 97 0.17 16.37 9.48
N SER A 98 -0.40 15.20 9.63
CA SER A 98 -1.21 14.85 10.80
C SER A 98 -1.37 13.35 10.92
N PRO A 99 -1.55 12.80 12.13
CA PRO A 99 -2.03 11.44 12.29
C PRO A 99 -3.45 11.21 11.76
N ARG A 100 -4.21 12.28 11.52
CA ARG A 100 -5.56 12.24 10.96
C ARG A 100 -5.54 12.75 9.54
N ILE A 101 -6.06 11.97 8.60
CA ILE A 101 -6.24 12.38 7.22
C ILE A 101 -7.67 12.93 7.07
N PHE A 102 -7.77 14.23 6.83
CA PHE A 102 -9.03 14.93 6.74
C PHE A 102 -9.00 16.04 5.68
N TRP A 103 -10.08 16.20 4.93
CA TRP A 103 -10.21 17.30 3.97
C TRP A 103 -11.69 17.65 3.72
N ASP A 104 -12.00 18.93 3.73
CA ASP A 104 -13.34 19.50 3.59
C ASP A 104 -13.68 20.03 2.18
N GLY A 105 -12.82 19.76 1.20
CA GLY A 105 -13.02 20.26 -0.18
C GLY A 105 -12.66 21.73 -0.38
N ASN A 106 -11.93 22.34 0.57
CA ASN A 106 -11.40 23.69 0.43
C ASN A 106 -9.90 23.67 0.13
N SER A 107 -9.41 24.72 -0.51
CA SER A 107 -7.98 24.96 -0.66
C SER A 107 -7.36 25.46 0.66
N LEU A 108 -6.02 25.47 0.75
CA LEU A 108 -5.30 26.04 1.90
C LEU A 108 -5.68 27.48 2.22
N ASP A 109 -6.10 28.24 1.20
CA ASP A 109 -6.57 29.62 1.38
C ASP A 109 -8.02 29.71 1.89
N GLY A 110 -8.65 28.56 2.21
CA GLY A 110 -10.05 28.47 2.61
C GLY A 110 -11.04 28.72 1.48
N LYS A 111 -10.58 28.68 0.23
CA LYS A 111 -11.45 28.85 -0.93
C LYS A 111 -12.11 27.53 -1.30
N GLU A 112 -13.42 27.60 -1.43
CA GLU A 112 -14.24 26.49 -1.90
C GLU A 112 -13.83 26.06 -3.31
N LEU A 113 -13.60 24.75 -3.50
CA LEU A 113 -13.23 24.18 -4.78
C LEU A 113 -14.47 23.79 -5.58
N LYS A 114 -14.34 23.86 -6.90
CA LYS A 114 -15.41 23.46 -7.82
C LYS A 114 -15.53 21.94 -7.86
N GLU A 115 -16.72 21.45 -8.21
CA GLU A 115 -16.91 20.05 -8.49
C GLU A 115 -15.97 19.55 -9.58
N GLY A 116 -15.52 18.31 -9.44
CA GLY A 116 -14.58 17.71 -10.37
C GLY A 116 -13.67 16.66 -9.76
N ILE A 117 -12.72 16.20 -10.55
CA ILE A 117 -11.72 15.22 -10.14
C ILE A 117 -10.50 15.93 -9.59
N TYR A 118 -10.07 15.48 -8.42
CA TYR A 118 -8.84 15.87 -7.73
C TYR A 118 -7.97 14.64 -7.50
N TYR A 119 -6.67 14.82 -7.48
CA TYR A 119 -5.71 13.76 -7.20
C TYR A 119 -5.15 13.94 -5.81
N TYR A 120 -4.84 12.84 -5.16
CA TYR A 120 -4.20 12.88 -3.85
C TYR A 120 -2.95 12.01 -3.79
N VAL A 121 -2.06 12.38 -2.89
CA VAL A 121 -0.89 11.59 -2.47
C VAL A 121 -0.90 11.56 -0.95
N ILE A 122 -0.72 10.38 -0.38
CA ILE A 122 -0.56 10.13 1.04
C ILE A 122 0.78 9.44 1.24
N GLU A 123 1.64 10.01 2.08
CA GLU A 123 2.95 9.49 2.42
C GLU A 123 3.07 9.34 3.93
N GLU A 124 3.49 8.19 4.42
CA GLU A 124 3.78 7.96 5.83
C GLU A 124 5.13 8.58 6.19
N GLN A 125 5.17 9.32 7.30
CA GLN A 125 6.37 9.94 7.79
C GLN A 125 7.08 9.05 8.82
N GLY A 126 8.33 8.66 8.54
CA GLY A 126 9.23 8.04 9.54
C GLY A 126 9.13 6.53 9.72
N GLY A 127 8.35 5.82 8.92
CA GLY A 127 8.29 4.36 8.96
C GLY A 127 9.53 3.67 8.38
N SER A 128 9.82 2.45 8.83
CA SER A 128 10.91 1.61 8.27
C SER A 128 10.61 1.13 6.84
N SER A 129 9.33 1.11 6.48
CA SER A 129 8.80 0.85 5.15
C SER A 129 7.66 1.84 4.94
N PRO A 130 7.97 3.08 4.52
CA PRO A 130 6.96 4.12 4.44
C PRO A 130 5.86 3.71 3.47
N PHE A 131 4.62 3.81 3.95
CA PHE A 131 3.44 3.65 3.14
C PHE A 131 3.34 4.86 2.21
N ASP A 132 3.09 4.60 0.95
CA ASP A 132 2.78 5.63 -0.02
C ASP A 132 1.54 5.20 -0.84
N LYS A 133 0.62 6.10 -1.04
CA LYS A 133 -0.58 5.86 -1.83
C LYS A 133 -0.99 7.10 -2.60
N ALA A 134 -1.20 6.93 -3.90
CA ALA A 134 -1.77 7.95 -4.76
C ALA A 134 -3.09 7.47 -5.36
N GLY A 135 -4.00 8.42 -5.59
CA GLY A 135 -5.29 8.12 -6.18
C GLY A 135 -6.03 9.37 -6.63
N PHE A 136 -7.31 9.22 -6.91
CA PHE A 136 -8.19 10.32 -7.25
C PHE A 136 -9.46 10.27 -6.42
N MET A 137 -10.10 11.42 -6.29
CA MET A 137 -11.39 11.59 -5.65
C MET A 137 -12.27 12.53 -6.48
N TYR A 138 -13.56 12.32 -6.38
CA TYR A 138 -14.55 13.15 -7.04
C TYR A 138 -15.26 14.02 -6.02
N LEU A 139 -15.22 15.34 -6.22
CA LEU A 139 -15.97 16.30 -5.44
C LEU A 139 -17.26 16.65 -6.19
N PHE A 140 -18.39 16.42 -5.57
CA PHE A 140 -19.72 16.82 -6.04
C PHE A 140 -20.32 17.88 -5.11
N ARG A 141 -21.16 18.79 -5.67
CA ARG A 141 -21.94 19.78 -4.91
C ARG A 141 -23.35 19.87 -5.43
#